data_7bd97fdc7199ebe7a0fc99efc282f74e
#
_entry.id   7bd97fdc7199ebe7a0fc99efc282f74e
#
_cell.length_a   1.000
_cell.length_b   1.000
_cell.length_c   1.000
_cell.angle_alpha   90.00
_cell.angle_beta   90.00
_cell.angle_gamma   90.00
#
_symmetry.space_group_name_H-M   'P 1'
#
loop_
_entity.id
_entity.type
_entity.pdbx_description
1 polymer ?
#
loop_
_entity_poly.entity_id
_entity_poly.type
_entity_poly.pdbx_seq_one_letter_code
_entity_poly.pdbx_strand_id
1 'polypeptide(L)'
;MNEVTDNLMRETVTLYARAARMLDPMRLQVWEELGINFPQLRILFRVRSQPGIDLRTLAEQIGISASGASQQVDKLVARGFLMRQDDPDDRRRLSLELTERGQQATGEISRATRTFVESALSVLTPDELADFHRLLGRVLASAGTALTPSRHPH
;
A
#
# COMPACT_ATOMS: atom_id res chain seq x y z
N MET A 1 33.44 10.95 4.12
CA MET A 1 32.60 10.02 4.92
C MET A 1 33.54 8.89 5.35
N ASN A 2 33.45 8.38 6.58
CA ASN A 2 34.42 7.41 7.08
C ASN A 2 34.06 6.00 6.54
N GLU A 3 35.06 5.19 6.18
CA GLU A 3 34.90 3.83 5.59
C GLU A 3 33.96 2.92 6.44
N VAL A 4 34.00 3.07 7.76
CA VAL A 4 33.10 2.38 8.72
C VAL A 4 31.65 2.81 8.52
N THR A 5 31.38 4.09 8.31
CA THR A 5 30.02 4.62 8.09
C THR A 5 29.48 4.15 6.72
N ASP A 6 30.34 4.08 5.70
CA ASP A 6 29.95 3.62 4.36
C ASP A 6 29.65 2.11 4.35
N ASN A 7 30.38 1.32 5.13
CA ASN A 7 30.09 -0.10 5.28
C ASN A 7 28.76 -0.33 6.02
N LEU A 8 28.56 0.36 7.14
CA LEU A 8 27.31 0.28 7.92
C LEU A 8 26.11 0.69 7.09
N MET A 9 26.23 1.74 6.25
CA MET A 9 25.16 2.17 5.36
C MET A 9 24.78 1.07 4.37
N ARG A 10 25.76 0.43 3.72
CA ARG A 10 25.51 -0.68 2.77
C ARG A 10 24.80 -1.87 3.44
N GLU A 11 25.23 -2.25 4.63
CA GLU A 11 24.62 -3.32 5.40
C GLU A 11 23.19 -2.96 5.80
N THR A 12 22.96 -1.72 6.27
CA THR A 12 21.63 -1.23 6.63
C THR A 12 20.67 -1.21 5.45
N VAL A 13 21.12 -0.77 4.27
CA VAL A 13 20.32 -0.83 3.02
C VAL A 13 19.95 -2.27 2.68
N THR A 14 20.89 -3.20 2.83
CA THR A 14 20.63 -4.64 2.59
C THR A 14 19.60 -5.19 3.56
N LEU A 15 19.73 -4.89 4.86
CA LEU A 15 18.76 -5.31 5.88
C LEU A 15 17.37 -4.69 5.63
N TYR A 16 17.32 -3.41 5.28
CA TYR A 16 16.07 -2.74 4.93
C TYR A 16 15.39 -3.40 3.73
N ALA A 17 16.14 -3.70 2.67
CA ALA A 17 15.60 -4.37 1.49
C ALA A 17 15.08 -5.78 1.80
N ARG A 18 15.74 -6.51 2.72
CA ARG A 18 15.27 -7.82 3.20
C ARG A 18 14.01 -7.67 4.04
N ALA A 19 13.97 -6.72 4.97
CA ALA A 19 12.81 -6.44 5.81
C ALA A 19 11.58 -6.02 4.97
N ALA A 20 11.77 -5.19 3.94
CA ALA A 20 10.70 -4.79 3.04
C ALA A 20 10.06 -5.97 2.28
N ARG A 21 10.86 -7.01 1.96
CA ARG A 21 10.40 -8.22 1.27
C ARG A 21 9.90 -9.33 2.18
N MET A 22 10.08 -9.23 3.50
CA MET A 22 9.67 -10.31 4.42
C MET A 22 8.17 -10.61 4.40
N LEU A 23 7.36 -9.67 3.93
CA LEU A 23 5.90 -9.82 3.78
C LEU A 23 5.48 -10.45 2.45
N ASP A 24 6.38 -10.58 1.48
CA ASP A 24 6.03 -11.03 0.13
C ASP A 24 5.44 -12.46 0.10
N PRO A 25 6.00 -13.47 0.81
CA PRO A 25 5.45 -14.82 0.81
C PRO A 25 4.01 -14.87 1.33
N MET A 26 3.73 -14.16 2.43
CA MET A 26 2.40 -14.11 3.02
C MET A 26 1.40 -13.37 2.11
N ARG A 27 1.84 -12.29 1.48
CA ARG A 27 1.01 -11.54 0.52
C ARG A 27 0.67 -12.40 -0.69
N LEU A 28 1.64 -13.16 -1.23
CA LEU A 28 1.42 -14.06 -2.36
C LEU A 28 0.38 -15.14 -2.02
N GLN A 29 0.47 -15.77 -0.86
CA GLN A 29 -0.49 -16.79 -0.43
C GLN A 29 -1.92 -16.24 -0.37
N VAL A 30 -2.12 -15.09 0.28
CA VAL A 30 -3.45 -14.45 0.38
C VAL A 30 -3.96 -14.00 -1.00
N TRP A 31 -3.06 -13.56 -1.89
CA TRP A 31 -3.45 -13.17 -3.26
C TRP A 31 -3.89 -14.37 -4.08
N GLU A 32 -3.21 -15.50 -3.96
CA GLU A 32 -3.59 -16.75 -4.63
C GLU A 32 -4.96 -17.23 -4.14
N GLU A 33 -5.19 -17.25 -2.84
CA GLU A 33 -6.47 -17.66 -2.25
C GLU A 33 -7.63 -16.75 -2.69
N LEU A 34 -7.41 -15.44 -2.73
CA LEU A 34 -8.41 -14.46 -3.18
C LEU A 34 -8.43 -14.31 -4.71
N GLY A 35 -7.43 -14.83 -5.43
CA GLY A 35 -7.25 -14.62 -6.87
C GLY A 35 -7.06 -13.15 -7.25
N ILE A 36 -6.49 -12.33 -6.36
CA ILE A 36 -6.24 -10.90 -6.54
C ILE A 36 -4.78 -10.70 -6.90
N ASN A 37 -4.48 -9.93 -7.95
CA ASN A 37 -3.12 -9.57 -8.29
C ASN A 37 -2.66 -8.27 -7.59
N PHE A 38 -1.36 -7.98 -7.64
CA PHE A 38 -0.77 -6.81 -6.97
C PHE A 38 -1.41 -5.46 -7.37
N PRO A 39 -1.63 -5.14 -8.66
CA PRO A 39 -2.35 -3.93 -9.05
C PRO A 39 -3.76 -3.84 -8.45
N GLN A 40 -4.50 -4.93 -8.43
CA GLN A 40 -5.85 -5.00 -7.84
C GLN A 40 -5.82 -4.76 -6.33
N LEU A 41 -4.84 -5.33 -5.65
CA LEU A 41 -4.64 -5.10 -4.22
C LEU A 41 -4.39 -3.61 -3.92
N ARG A 42 -3.52 -2.96 -4.68
CA ARG A 42 -3.25 -1.52 -4.54
C ARG A 42 -4.51 -0.68 -4.71
N ILE A 43 -5.36 -1.04 -5.67
CA ILE A 43 -6.66 -0.40 -5.90
C ILE A 43 -7.55 -0.56 -4.67
N LEU A 44 -7.73 -1.78 -4.18
CA LEU A 44 -8.59 -2.04 -3.01
C LEU A 44 -8.14 -1.26 -1.79
N PHE A 45 -6.84 -1.25 -1.48
CA PHE A 45 -6.32 -0.49 -0.35
C PHE A 45 -6.43 1.03 -0.55
N ARG A 46 -6.31 1.52 -1.79
CA ARG A 46 -6.51 2.94 -2.07
C ARG A 46 -7.96 3.36 -1.88
N VAL A 47 -8.91 2.60 -2.43
CA VAL A 47 -10.35 2.85 -2.24
C VAL A 47 -10.72 2.74 -0.75
N ARG A 48 -10.15 1.78 -0.01
CA ARG A 48 -10.34 1.68 1.44
C ARG A 48 -9.87 2.92 2.21
N SER A 49 -8.73 3.49 1.82
CA SER A 49 -8.16 4.68 2.47
C SER A 49 -8.87 5.98 2.06
N GLN A 50 -9.53 5.98 0.92
CA GLN A 50 -10.23 7.13 0.35
C GLN A 50 -11.53 6.65 -0.32
N PRO A 51 -12.58 6.33 0.47
CA PRO A 51 -13.89 5.98 -0.09
C PRO A 51 -14.43 7.11 -0.95
N GLY A 52 -15.09 6.77 -2.05
CA GLY A 52 -15.60 7.77 -3.00
C GLY A 52 -14.58 8.32 -3.99
N ILE A 53 -13.35 7.77 -4.03
CA ILE A 53 -12.34 8.19 -5.01
C ILE A 53 -12.81 7.95 -6.43
N ASP A 54 -12.62 8.93 -7.32
CA ASP A 54 -12.87 8.76 -8.76
C ASP A 54 -11.74 7.99 -9.45
N LEU A 55 -12.04 7.41 -10.62
CA LEU A 55 -11.13 6.56 -11.37
C LEU A 55 -9.85 7.29 -11.82
N ARG A 56 -9.96 8.57 -12.18
CA ARG A 56 -8.80 9.35 -12.63
C ARG A 56 -7.84 9.60 -11.49
N THR A 57 -8.35 10.08 -10.37
CA THR A 57 -7.56 10.31 -9.14
C THR A 57 -6.92 9.02 -8.65
N LEU A 58 -7.67 7.90 -8.70
CA LEU A 58 -7.13 6.57 -8.39
C LEU A 58 -5.94 6.22 -9.28
N ALA A 59 -6.09 6.34 -10.61
CA ALA A 59 -5.03 6.01 -11.58
C ALA A 59 -3.76 6.85 -11.34
N GLU A 60 -3.92 8.16 -11.13
CA GLU A 60 -2.83 9.10 -10.83
C GLU A 60 -2.09 8.70 -9.54
N GLN A 61 -2.83 8.40 -8.47
CA GLN A 61 -2.25 8.05 -7.16
C GLN A 61 -1.53 6.71 -7.14
N ILE A 62 -2.01 5.72 -7.91
CA ILE A 62 -1.34 4.42 -7.99
C ILE A 62 -0.31 4.32 -9.13
N GLY A 63 -0.17 5.38 -9.95
CA GLY A 63 0.85 5.49 -10.99
C GLY A 63 0.63 4.53 -12.17
N ILE A 64 -0.61 4.34 -12.62
CA ILE A 64 -0.97 3.56 -13.82
C ILE A 64 -1.80 4.40 -14.77
N SER A 65 -1.93 3.95 -16.04
CA SER A 65 -2.79 4.61 -17.00
C SER A 65 -4.26 4.54 -16.61
N ALA A 66 -5.05 5.53 -17.00
CA ALA A 66 -6.50 5.54 -16.76
C ALA A 66 -7.21 4.31 -17.35
N SER A 67 -6.79 3.86 -18.55
CA SER A 67 -7.31 2.65 -19.18
C SER A 67 -6.95 1.39 -18.40
N GLY A 68 -5.71 1.31 -17.88
CA GLY A 68 -5.26 0.21 -17.03
C GLY A 68 -6.02 0.16 -15.71
N ALA A 69 -6.24 1.32 -15.09
CA ALA A 69 -7.06 1.43 -13.88
C ALA A 69 -8.49 0.97 -14.14
N SER A 70 -9.11 1.42 -15.24
CA SER A 70 -10.48 1.03 -15.61
C SER A 70 -10.62 -0.48 -15.75
N GLN A 71 -9.71 -1.13 -16.48
CA GLN A 71 -9.73 -2.58 -16.66
C GLN A 71 -9.62 -3.36 -15.34
N GLN A 72 -8.76 -2.91 -14.43
CA GLN A 72 -8.61 -3.57 -13.13
C GLN A 72 -9.84 -3.32 -12.23
N VAL A 73 -10.38 -2.11 -12.25
CA VAL A 73 -11.61 -1.77 -11.52
C VAL A 73 -12.79 -2.60 -12.06
N ASP A 74 -12.95 -2.73 -13.38
CA ASP A 74 -13.99 -3.56 -13.99
C ASP A 74 -13.95 -5.01 -13.50
N LYS A 75 -12.75 -5.58 -13.45
CA LYS A 75 -12.53 -6.94 -12.91
C LYS A 75 -12.90 -7.04 -11.43
N LEU A 76 -12.56 -6.03 -10.63
CA LEU A 76 -12.89 -6.01 -9.20
C LEU A 76 -14.38 -5.81 -8.95
N VAL A 77 -15.06 -5.00 -9.76
CA VAL A 77 -16.52 -4.83 -9.74
C VAL A 77 -17.21 -6.13 -10.13
N ALA A 78 -16.82 -6.74 -11.26
CA ALA A 78 -17.37 -8.01 -11.71
C ALA A 78 -17.24 -9.14 -10.69
N ARG A 79 -16.18 -9.10 -9.87
CA ARG A 79 -15.92 -10.05 -8.79
C ARG A 79 -16.53 -9.66 -7.44
N GLY A 80 -17.23 -8.52 -7.39
CA GLY A 80 -17.93 -8.05 -6.22
C GLY A 80 -17.03 -7.52 -5.08
N PHE A 81 -15.82 -7.06 -5.36
CA PHE A 81 -14.94 -6.41 -4.38
C PHE A 81 -15.14 -4.90 -4.33
N LEU A 82 -15.49 -4.30 -5.45
CA LEU A 82 -15.79 -2.87 -5.60
C LEU A 82 -17.20 -2.67 -6.11
N MET A 83 -17.74 -1.51 -5.80
CA MET A 83 -18.95 -0.96 -6.45
C MET A 83 -18.66 0.42 -6.98
N ARG A 84 -19.41 0.79 -8.03
CA ARG A 84 -19.48 2.16 -8.54
C ARG A 84 -20.74 2.80 -8.00
N GLN A 85 -20.63 4.03 -7.52
CA GLN A 85 -21.76 4.83 -7.10
C GLN A 85 -21.75 6.14 -7.86
N ASP A 86 -22.92 6.69 -8.09
CA ASP A 86 -23.04 8.05 -8.59
C ASP A 86 -22.52 9.02 -7.53
N ASP A 87 -21.67 9.96 -7.94
CA ASP A 87 -21.19 11.00 -7.03
C ASP A 87 -22.40 11.88 -6.64
N PRO A 88 -22.67 12.08 -5.34
CA PRO A 88 -23.81 12.87 -4.88
C PRO A 88 -23.72 14.34 -5.33
N ASP A 89 -22.53 14.86 -5.56
CA ASP A 89 -22.30 16.26 -5.97
C ASP A 89 -22.20 16.43 -7.49
N ASP A 90 -21.82 15.36 -8.23
CA ASP A 90 -21.72 15.37 -9.70
C ASP A 90 -22.10 14.00 -10.28
N ARG A 91 -23.35 13.85 -10.72
CA ARG A 91 -23.87 12.63 -11.37
C ARG A 91 -23.12 12.18 -12.63
N ARG A 92 -22.21 13.00 -13.15
CA ARG A 92 -21.32 12.64 -14.26
C ARG A 92 -20.05 11.93 -13.80
N ARG A 93 -19.79 11.92 -12.49
CA ARG A 93 -18.65 11.25 -11.89
C ARG A 93 -19.10 9.98 -11.19
N LEU A 94 -18.38 8.89 -11.47
CA LEU A 94 -18.55 7.64 -10.76
C LEU A 94 -17.50 7.57 -9.67
N SER A 95 -17.95 7.41 -8.46
CA SER A 95 -17.14 7.15 -7.29
C SER A 95 -16.95 5.64 -7.07
N LEU A 96 -15.85 5.26 -6.44
CA LEU A 96 -15.52 3.87 -6.16
C LEU A 96 -15.58 3.62 -4.65
N GLU A 97 -16.26 2.54 -4.28
CA GLU A 97 -16.35 2.08 -2.91
C GLU A 97 -16.09 0.58 -2.79
N LEU A 98 -15.62 0.16 -1.61
CA LEU A 98 -15.53 -1.25 -1.29
C LEU A 98 -16.92 -1.80 -0.98
N THR A 99 -17.23 -2.96 -1.54
CA THR A 99 -18.33 -3.79 -1.06
C THR A 99 -17.99 -4.41 0.30
N GLU A 100 -18.97 -5.06 0.95
CA GLU A 100 -18.72 -5.84 2.16
C GLU A 100 -17.62 -6.89 1.93
N ARG A 101 -17.63 -7.59 0.79
CA ARG A 101 -16.58 -8.53 0.40
C ARG A 101 -15.22 -7.86 0.25
N GLY A 102 -15.14 -6.66 -0.34
CA GLY A 102 -13.92 -5.89 -0.45
C GLY A 102 -13.38 -5.45 0.91
N GLN A 103 -14.27 -5.04 1.82
CA GLN A 103 -13.91 -4.68 3.20
C GLN A 103 -13.37 -5.88 3.96
N GLN A 104 -14.01 -7.03 3.88
CA GLN A 104 -13.57 -8.28 4.49
C GLN A 104 -12.18 -8.68 3.97
N ALA A 105 -12.01 -8.77 2.64
CA ALA A 105 -10.74 -9.15 2.02
C ALA A 105 -9.58 -8.23 2.45
N THR A 106 -9.77 -6.90 2.38
CA THR A 106 -8.74 -5.95 2.81
C THR A 106 -8.49 -5.99 4.32
N GLY A 107 -9.51 -6.29 5.11
CA GLY A 107 -9.42 -6.48 6.55
C GLY A 107 -8.60 -7.71 6.93
N GLU A 108 -8.83 -8.83 6.27
CA GLU A 108 -8.08 -10.08 6.48
C GLU A 108 -6.60 -9.91 6.13
N ILE A 109 -6.30 -9.29 4.98
CA ILE A 109 -4.91 -9.00 4.57
C ILE A 109 -4.23 -8.08 5.60
N SER A 110 -4.93 -7.04 6.07
CA SER A 110 -4.38 -6.12 7.07
C SER A 110 -4.09 -6.82 8.39
N ARG A 111 -5.00 -7.69 8.86
CA ARG A 111 -4.80 -8.47 10.10
C ARG A 111 -3.64 -9.42 9.97
N ALA A 112 -3.57 -10.21 8.90
CA ALA A 112 -2.48 -11.15 8.67
C ALA A 112 -1.11 -10.42 8.61
N THR A 113 -1.05 -9.30 7.88
CA THR A 113 0.14 -8.45 7.82
C THR A 113 0.54 -7.94 9.20
N ARG A 114 -0.43 -7.45 9.97
CA ARG A 114 -0.19 -6.93 11.31
C ARG A 114 0.34 -8.02 12.25
N THR A 115 -0.33 -9.17 12.31
CA THR A 115 0.09 -10.30 13.16
C THR A 115 1.52 -10.76 12.81
N PHE A 116 1.84 -10.84 11.53
CA PHE A 116 3.18 -11.22 11.08
C PHE A 116 4.24 -10.20 11.53
N VAL A 117 3.98 -8.91 11.35
CA VAL A 117 4.90 -7.84 11.77
C VAL A 117 5.04 -7.79 13.29
N GLU A 118 3.94 -7.91 14.04
CA GLU A 118 3.96 -7.96 15.51
C GLU A 118 4.81 -9.13 16.00
N SER A 119 4.64 -10.32 15.39
CA SER A 119 5.48 -11.49 15.70
C SER A 119 6.96 -11.26 15.40
N ALA A 120 7.28 -10.63 14.26
CA ALA A 120 8.67 -10.33 13.91
C ALA A 120 9.30 -9.30 14.85
N LEU A 121 8.52 -8.33 15.34
CA LEU A 121 9.00 -7.29 16.28
C LEU A 121 8.98 -7.73 17.74
N SER A 122 8.40 -8.88 18.08
CA SER A 122 8.29 -9.36 19.46
C SER A 122 9.66 -9.73 20.09
N VAL A 123 10.70 -9.82 19.28
CA VAL A 123 12.10 -10.05 19.75
C VAL A 123 12.72 -8.80 20.38
N LEU A 124 12.12 -7.63 20.18
CA LEU A 124 12.61 -6.35 20.69
C LEU A 124 12.09 -6.10 22.10
N THR A 125 12.96 -5.59 22.94
CA THR A 125 12.57 -5.02 24.24
C THR A 125 11.72 -3.75 24.02
N PRO A 126 10.97 -3.27 25.04
CA PRO A 126 10.18 -2.03 24.92
C PRO A 126 11.04 -0.81 24.51
N ASP A 127 12.27 -0.69 25.02
CA ASP A 127 13.16 0.42 24.71
C ASP A 127 13.66 0.33 23.25
N GLU A 128 14.05 -0.86 22.80
CA GLU A 128 14.47 -1.10 21.41
C GLU A 128 13.31 -0.86 20.44
N LEU A 129 12.08 -1.24 20.81
CA LEU A 129 10.89 -0.99 20.00
C LEU A 129 10.61 0.53 19.90
N ALA A 130 10.77 1.28 20.97
CA ALA A 130 10.63 2.73 20.98
C ALA A 130 11.68 3.41 20.09
N ASP A 131 12.94 2.96 20.15
CA ASP A 131 14.01 3.44 19.28
C ASP A 131 13.75 3.09 17.82
N PHE A 132 13.35 1.86 17.53
CA PHE A 132 12.98 1.42 16.18
C PHE A 132 11.84 2.29 15.61
N HIS A 133 10.77 2.53 16.39
CA HIS A 133 9.65 3.38 16.00
C HIS A 133 10.13 4.81 15.64
N ARG A 134 10.93 5.41 16.50
CA ARG A 134 11.48 6.77 16.31
C ARG A 134 12.35 6.85 15.05
N LEU A 135 13.26 5.88 14.84
CA LEU A 135 14.16 5.87 13.69
C LEU A 135 13.42 5.61 12.38
N LEU A 136 12.49 4.67 12.37
CA LEU A 136 11.65 4.37 11.20
C LEU A 136 10.80 5.58 10.81
N GLY A 137 10.23 6.28 11.79
CA GLY A 137 9.47 7.51 11.55
C GLY A 137 10.31 8.60 10.87
N ARG A 138 11.56 8.78 11.30
CA ARG A 138 12.49 9.73 10.66
C ARG A 138 12.81 9.36 9.22
N VAL A 139 13.06 8.07 8.95
CA VAL A 139 13.33 7.57 7.58
C VAL A 139 12.12 7.80 6.68
N LEU A 140 10.90 7.48 7.14
CA LEU A 140 9.68 7.67 6.37
C LEU A 140 9.38 9.15 6.09
N ALA A 141 9.59 10.03 7.06
CA ALA A 141 9.42 11.48 6.86
C ALA A 141 10.37 12.02 5.78
N SER A 142 11.63 11.58 5.80
CA SER A 142 12.61 11.95 4.78
C SER A 142 12.26 11.42 3.38
N ALA A 143 11.81 10.16 3.29
CA ALA A 143 11.42 9.55 2.03
C ALA A 143 10.14 10.19 1.42
N GLY A 144 9.17 10.58 2.26
CA GLY A 144 7.96 11.27 1.82
C GLY A 144 8.26 12.60 1.14
N THR A 145 9.26 13.31 1.61
CA THR A 145 9.74 14.58 1.00
C THR A 145 10.44 14.33 -0.34
N ALA A 146 11.16 13.22 -0.48
CA ALA A 146 11.90 12.88 -1.70
C ALA A 146 11.01 12.32 -2.83
N LEU A 147 9.86 11.72 -2.50
CA LEU A 147 8.94 11.09 -3.44
C LEU A 147 7.85 12.04 -3.97
N THR A 148 7.81 13.28 -3.50
CA THR A 148 6.94 14.30 -4.08
C THR A 148 7.53 14.71 -5.44
N PRO A 149 6.90 14.38 -6.58
CA PRO A 149 7.47 14.75 -7.89
C PRO A 149 7.53 16.28 -7.96
N SER A 150 8.73 16.80 -8.24
CA SER A 150 8.90 18.20 -8.60
C SER A 150 7.97 18.47 -9.80
N ARG A 151 6.92 19.26 -9.60
CA ARG A 151 6.13 19.80 -10.71
C ARG A 151 7.10 20.66 -11.53
N HIS A 152 7.59 20.14 -12.63
CA HIS A 152 8.19 21.00 -13.65
C HIS A 152 7.07 21.89 -14.20
N PRO A 153 7.20 23.21 -14.10
CA PRO A 153 6.30 24.12 -14.82
C PRO A 153 6.64 24.01 -16.31
N HIS A 154 5.64 23.71 -17.10
CA HIS A 154 5.67 23.96 -18.55
C HIS A 154 5.20 25.39 -18.83
#